data_a0e931cf8b4605b2c1395ec606ba61e8
#
_entry.id   a0e931cf8b4605b2c1395ec606ba61e8
#
_cell.length_a   1.000
_cell.length_b   1.000
_cell.length_c   1.000
_cell.angle_alpha   90.00
_cell.angle_beta   90.00
_cell.angle_gamma   90.00
#
_symmetry.space_group_name_H-M   'P 1'
#
loop_
_entity.id
_entity.type
_entity.pdbx_description
1 polymer ?
#
loop_
_entity_poly.entity_id
_entity_poly.type
_entity_poly.pdbx_seq_one_letter_code
_entity_poly.pdbx_strand_id
1 'polypeptide(L)'
;MKSSIKIATLFILSAVLCSNKCVSQTNTNHKSNEINYKIMQYNNLTPEEERVIVYKDTERPFSGEYLNNKRTGTYVCRRCNTPLYRSEDKFDSRCGWPSFDDEIKGAVKRLPDADGMRTEIVCNQCGAHLGHVFLNEGFTDKQTRHCVNSISMLFVADEIPNTDTAYFSSGCFWGTEFYFMKANGVKHTTVGFMGGHLDHPSYKDVCTQTTGHLETTEVVFDTTATSYDDMVRLFFETHDFTQTNGQGPDIGQQYLSCIFYTNDIQKNIAQKYIDILTAKGYKVATMLRPAARFWRAENYHQQYYEHKGERPYCHKYTKIF
;
A
#
# COMPACT_ATOMS: atom_id res chain seq x y z
N MET A 1 -10.02 65.67 29.76
CA MET A 1 -8.82 66.51 29.77
C MET A 1 -7.86 65.96 28.78
N LYS A 2 -7.72 66.57 27.63
CA LYS A 2 -6.55 67.21 27.00
C LYS A 2 -5.38 66.19 26.82
N SER A 3 -4.74 65.92 25.69
CA SER A 3 -4.44 66.82 24.56
C SER A 3 -3.91 65.98 23.40
N SER A 4 -4.32 66.35 22.22
CA SER A 4 -3.75 65.93 20.90
C SER A 4 -2.37 66.57 20.70
N ILE A 5 -1.50 65.89 19.94
CA ILE A 5 -0.53 66.60 19.07
C ILE A 5 -0.37 65.82 17.78
N LYS A 6 -0.79 66.44 16.69
CA LYS A 6 -0.41 66.15 15.32
C LYS A 6 0.86 66.89 14.96
N ILE A 7 1.79 66.35 14.24
CA ILE A 7 2.69 67.17 13.39
C ILE A 7 2.90 66.41 12.09
N ALA A 8 2.77 67.19 11.06
CA ALA A 8 2.72 66.87 9.62
C ALA A 8 4.07 67.16 8.93
N THR A 9 4.22 66.51 7.81
CA THR A 9 4.80 66.98 6.52
C THR A 9 6.28 67.37 6.45
N LEU A 10 7.05 66.74 5.52
CA LEU A 10 7.60 67.53 4.39
C LEU A 10 8.09 66.64 3.25
N PHE A 11 7.62 66.94 2.04
CA PHE A 11 8.11 66.51 0.74
C PHE A 11 9.45 67.18 0.42
N ILE A 12 10.39 66.46 -0.20
CA ILE A 12 11.35 67.09 -1.15
C ILE A 12 11.50 66.21 -2.36
N LEU A 13 11.07 66.76 -3.49
CA LEU A 13 11.25 66.34 -4.87
C LEU A 13 12.56 66.95 -5.38
N SER A 14 13.44 66.20 -5.96
CA SER A 14 14.49 66.76 -6.88
C SER A 14 14.72 65.84 -8.05
N ALA A 15 14.26 66.29 -9.17
CA ALA A 15 14.58 65.80 -10.51
C ALA A 15 15.94 66.37 -10.96
N VAL A 16 16.80 65.53 -11.54
CA VAL A 16 17.90 65.98 -12.40
C VAL A 16 17.89 65.16 -13.66
N LEU A 17 17.76 65.87 -14.78
CA LEU A 17 17.81 65.42 -16.16
C LEU A 17 19.24 65.35 -16.66
N CYS A 18 19.42 64.56 -17.74
CA CYS A 18 20.42 64.56 -18.81
C CYS A 18 21.69 63.71 -18.62
N SER A 19 21.94 62.71 -19.45
CA SER A 19 22.46 62.86 -20.82
C SER A 19 22.63 61.49 -21.52
N ASN A 20 22.14 61.43 -22.72
CA ASN A 20 22.37 60.34 -23.69
C ASN A 20 23.86 60.19 -24.06
N LYS A 21 24.41 58.98 -23.92
CA LYS A 21 25.50 58.54 -24.78
C LYS A 21 25.20 57.09 -25.25
N CYS A 22 24.97 57.00 -26.54
CA CYS A 22 24.99 55.74 -27.30
C CYS A 22 26.35 55.07 -27.17
N VAL A 23 26.35 53.83 -26.64
CA VAL A 23 27.47 52.90 -26.81
C VAL A 23 26.88 51.60 -27.32
N SER A 24 27.39 51.20 -28.50
CA SER A 24 27.05 49.98 -29.22
C SER A 24 27.30 48.76 -28.36
N GLN A 25 26.23 48.02 -28.08
CA GLN A 25 26.35 46.69 -27.42
C GLN A 25 26.60 45.64 -28.48
N THR A 26 27.79 45.06 -28.46
CA THR A 26 28.08 43.78 -29.12
C THR A 26 27.38 42.65 -28.33
N ASN A 27 26.38 42.07 -28.94
CA ASN A 27 25.70 40.87 -28.45
C ASN A 27 26.66 39.69 -28.51
N THR A 28 27.24 39.31 -27.36
CA THR A 28 27.79 38.00 -27.16
C THR A 28 26.72 37.15 -26.42
N ASN A 29 26.00 36.34 -27.22
CA ASN A 29 25.13 35.29 -26.71
C ASN A 29 25.96 34.22 -25.99
N HIS A 30 26.20 34.36 -24.67
CA HIS A 30 26.54 33.26 -23.81
C HIS A 30 25.23 32.53 -23.46
N LYS A 31 24.89 31.47 -24.23
CA LYS A 31 23.99 30.43 -23.71
C LYS A 31 24.67 29.78 -22.51
N SER A 32 24.28 30.20 -21.32
CA SER A 32 24.51 29.40 -20.12
C SER A 32 23.69 28.13 -20.28
N ASN A 33 24.36 27.00 -20.53
CA ASN A 33 23.78 25.68 -20.35
C ASN A 33 23.50 25.53 -18.82
N GLU A 34 22.31 25.95 -18.38
CA GLU A 34 21.80 25.50 -17.10
C GLU A 34 21.57 24.01 -17.21
N ILE A 35 22.53 23.23 -16.73
CA ILE A 35 22.36 21.80 -16.49
C ILE A 35 21.32 21.71 -15.35
N ASN A 36 20.09 21.43 -15.76
CA ASN A 36 18.98 21.22 -14.83
C ASN A 36 19.23 19.90 -14.08
N TYR A 37 19.96 19.97 -12.96
CA TYR A 37 20.12 18.84 -12.05
C TYR A 37 18.75 18.55 -11.44
N LYS A 38 18.03 17.61 -12.04
CA LYS A 38 16.83 17.05 -11.42
C LYS A 38 17.30 16.35 -10.12
N ILE A 39 17.13 17.03 -8.99
CA ILE A 39 17.42 16.45 -7.66
C ILE A 39 16.53 15.22 -7.55
N MET A 40 17.12 14.04 -7.56
CA MET A 40 16.37 12.79 -7.36
C MET A 40 15.89 12.75 -5.92
N GLN A 41 14.60 12.76 -5.75
CA GLN A 41 13.97 12.59 -4.43
C GLN A 41 13.90 11.10 -4.13
N TYR A 42 14.61 10.66 -3.10
CA TYR A 42 14.54 9.30 -2.59
C TYR A 42 13.47 9.17 -1.51
N ASN A 43 12.85 8.01 -1.43
CA ASN A 43 11.97 7.66 -0.33
C ASN A 43 12.79 7.53 0.97
N ASN A 44 12.18 7.88 2.09
CA ASN A 44 12.75 7.57 3.40
C ASN A 44 12.72 6.05 3.61
N LEU A 45 13.84 5.49 4.01
CA LEU A 45 14.00 4.07 4.30
C LEU A 45 14.01 3.85 5.81
N THR A 46 13.41 2.77 6.27
CA THR A 46 13.59 2.27 7.64
C THR A 46 15.00 1.69 7.81
N PRO A 47 15.51 1.53 9.04
CA PRO A 47 16.81 0.91 9.27
C PRO A 47 16.96 -0.49 8.65
N GLU A 48 15.89 -1.28 8.61
CA GLU A 48 15.89 -2.61 7.99
C GLU A 48 15.95 -2.53 6.47
N GLU A 49 15.21 -1.60 5.87
CA GLU A 49 15.28 -1.32 4.43
C GLU A 49 16.66 -0.80 4.02
N GLU A 50 17.27 0.10 4.81
CA GLU A 50 18.64 0.57 4.57
C GLU A 50 19.65 -0.56 4.61
N ARG A 51 19.53 -1.47 5.58
CA ARG A 51 20.42 -2.63 5.73
C ARG A 51 20.49 -3.44 4.43
N VAL A 52 19.34 -3.69 3.79
CA VAL A 52 19.30 -4.47 2.54
C VAL A 52 19.60 -3.59 1.33
N ILE A 53 18.94 -2.43 1.19
CA ILE A 53 18.94 -1.63 -0.04
C ILE A 53 20.24 -0.83 -0.21
N VAL A 54 20.80 -0.34 0.89
CA VAL A 54 22.01 0.52 0.86
C VAL A 54 23.25 -0.26 1.22
N TYR A 55 23.19 -1.08 2.27
CA TYR A 55 24.35 -1.85 2.76
C TYR A 55 24.46 -3.25 2.17
N LYS A 56 23.58 -3.61 1.20
CA LYS A 56 23.64 -4.82 0.39
C LYS A 56 23.53 -6.13 1.18
N ASP A 57 22.79 -6.10 2.28
CA ASP A 57 22.47 -7.32 3.00
C ASP A 57 21.31 -8.09 2.29
N THR A 58 20.97 -9.25 2.79
CA THR A 58 19.92 -10.11 2.23
C THR A 58 18.75 -10.21 3.20
N GLU A 59 17.54 -10.09 2.69
CA GLU A 59 16.31 -10.38 3.42
C GLU A 59 16.25 -11.87 3.77
N ARG A 60 15.69 -12.19 4.93
CA ARG A 60 15.53 -13.59 5.34
C ARG A 60 14.68 -14.39 4.32
N PRO A 61 15.08 -15.61 3.94
CA PRO A 61 14.30 -16.42 3.00
C PRO A 61 12.90 -16.71 3.55
N PHE A 62 11.90 -16.75 2.68
CA PHE A 62 10.48 -17.00 2.96
C PHE A 62 9.78 -15.97 3.85
N SER A 63 10.41 -14.83 4.14
CA SER A 63 9.80 -13.74 4.94
C SER A 63 9.25 -12.59 4.09
N GLY A 64 9.65 -12.49 2.84
CA GLY A 64 9.37 -11.33 1.99
C GLY A 64 7.89 -11.16 1.63
N GLU A 65 7.39 -9.93 1.76
CA GLU A 65 6.00 -9.55 1.48
C GLU A 65 5.51 -10.00 0.10
N TYR A 66 6.39 -9.93 -0.92
CA TYR A 66 6.00 -10.21 -2.30
C TYR A 66 6.32 -11.61 -2.78
N LEU A 67 6.78 -12.51 -1.90
CA LEU A 67 7.07 -13.89 -2.28
C LEU A 67 5.85 -14.55 -2.94
N ASN A 68 4.70 -14.48 -2.29
CA ASN A 68 3.45 -15.10 -2.73
C ASN A 68 2.48 -14.11 -3.41
N ASN A 69 2.90 -12.89 -3.73
CA ASN A 69 2.06 -11.92 -4.40
C ASN A 69 1.79 -12.35 -5.85
N LYS A 70 0.50 -12.57 -6.19
CA LYS A 70 0.02 -12.97 -7.53
C LYS A 70 -0.83 -11.87 -8.20
N ARG A 71 -0.91 -10.68 -7.60
CA ARG A 71 -1.66 -9.54 -8.15
C ARG A 71 -1.00 -9.03 -9.42
N THR A 72 -1.81 -8.57 -10.38
CA THR A 72 -1.32 -7.89 -11.59
C THR A 72 -0.84 -6.49 -11.24
N GLY A 73 0.35 -6.12 -11.74
CA GLY A 73 0.92 -4.82 -11.45
C GLY A 73 2.42 -4.73 -11.73
N THR A 74 3.01 -3.67 -11.23
CA THR A 74 4.42 -3.34 -11.42
C THR A 74 5.14 -3.30 -10.08
N TYR A 75 6.28 -3.96 -10.01
CA TYR A 75 7.21 -3.82 -8.88
C TYR A 75 8.15 -2.65 -9.17
N VAL A 76 8.17 -1.67 -8.27
CA VAL A 76 8.99 -0.47 -8.39
C VAL A 76 10.08 -0.45 -7.31
N CYS A 77 11.18 0.23 -7.57
CA CYS A 77 12.27 0.39 -6.60
C CYS A 77 11.78 1.13 -5.35
N ARG A 78 11.95 0.53 -4.17
CA ARG A 78 11.54 1.16 -2.90
C ARG A 78 12.25 2.49 -2.63
N ARG A 79 13.51 2.63 -3.10
CA ARG A 79 14.28 3.85 -2.87
C ARG A 79 13.89 5.01 -3.78
N CYS A 80 13.54 4.77 -5.07
CA CYS A 80 13.35 5.84 -6.05
C CYS A 80 12.10 5.71 -6.93
N ASN A 81 11.25 4.73 -6.67
CA ASN A 81 10.00 4.44 -7.40
C ASN A 81 10.18 4.11 -8.91
N THR A 82 11.41 3.84 -9.36
CA THR A 82 11.64 3.39 -10.75
C THR A 82 10.96 2.03 -10.96
N PRO A 83 10.13 1.85 -12.01
CA PRO A 83 9.57 0.56 -12.38
C PRO A 83 10.69 -0.45 -12.71
N LEU A 84 10.66 -1.64 -12.10
CA LEU A 84 11.70 -2.66 -12.21
C LEU A 84 11.22 -3.92 -12.92
N TYR A 85 10.07 -4.47 -12.48
CA TYR A 85 9.55 -5.75 -12.96
C TYR A 85 8.05 -5.68 -13.15
N ARG A 86 7.53 -6.49 -14.08
CA ARG A 86 6.11 -6.74 -14.25
C ARG A 86 5.70 -8.00 -13.49
N SER A 87 4.46 -8.05 -13.03
CA SER A 87 3.90 -9.25 -12.37
C SER A 87 3.86 -10.47 -13.29
N GLU A 88 3.73 -10.26 -14.59
CA GLU A 88 3.71 -11.32 -15.61
C GLU A 88 5.05 -12.05 -15.76
N ASP A 89 6.16 -11.37 -15.44
CA ASP A 89 7.50 -11.99 -15.47
C ASP A 89 7.83 -12.72 -14.14
N LYS A 90 6.92 -12.68 -13.13
CA LYS A 90 7.12 -13.29 -11.83
C LYS A 90 6.74 -14.77 -11.84
N PHE A 91 7.62 -15.62 -11.31
CA PHE A 91 7.37 -17.06 -11.17
C PHE A 91 7.81 -17.60 -9.82
N ASP A 92 7.37 -18.82 -9.48
CA ASP A 92 7.76 -19.51 -8.25
C ASP A 92 8.99 -20.39 -8.47
N SER A 93 10.13 -19.93 -8.00
CA SER A 93 11.39 -20.69 -8.02
C SER A 93 11.64 -21.54 -6.77
N ARG A 94 10.78 -21.39 -5.74
CA ARG A 94 10.91 -22.04 -4.42
C ARG A 94 12.21 -21.71 -3.66
N CYS A 95 12.92 -20.66 -4.07
CA CYS A 95 14.19 -20.26 -3.44
C CYS A 95 14.02 -19.42 -2.16
N GLY A 96 12.81 -19.00 -1.85
CA GLY A 96 12.52 -18.18 -0.66
C GLY A 96 12.44 -16.67 -0.90
N TRP A 97 12.68 -16.22 -2.14
CA TRP A 97 12.56 -14.82 -2.57
C TRP A 97 11.75 -14.69 -3.86
N PRO A 98 11.09 -13.53 -4.09
CA PRO A 98 10.47 -13.22 -5.37
C PRO A 98 11.43 -13.44 -6.54
N SER A 99 10.98 -14.14 -7.56
CA SER A 99 11.77 -14.47 -8.74
C SER A 99 11.08 -13.97 -10.01
N PHE A 100 11.87 -13.31 -10.88
CA PHE A 100 11.41 -12.79 -12.16
C PHE A 100 12.31 -13.30 -13.28
N ASP A 101 11.75 -13.61 -14.42
CA ASP A 101 12.51 -14.12 -15.57
C ASP A 101 12.88 -13.01 -16.57
N ASP A 102 12.35 -11.79 -16.37
CA ASP A 102 12.71 -10.59 -17.13
C ASP A 102 12.63 -9.34 -16.26
N GLU A 103 13.22 -8.26 -16.73
CA GLU A 103 13.12 -6.93 -16.14
C GLU A 103 12.52 -5.92 -17.13
N ILE A 104 11.95 -4.83 -16.65
CA ILE A 104 11.60 -3.68 -17.50
C ILE A 104 12.89 -3.16 -18.13
N LYS A 105 12.92 -3.10 -19.45
CA LYS A 105 14.12 -2.80 -20.24
C LYS A 105 14.88 -1.58 -19.71
N GLY A 106 16.14 -1.82 -19.30
CA GLY A 106 17.03 -0.78 -18.78
C GLY A 106 16.78 -0.35 -17.33
N ALA A 107 15.88 -1.01 -16.61
CA ALA A 107 15.56 -0.69 -15.21
C ALA A 107 16.58 -1.27 -14.22
N VAL A 108 17.22 -2.39 -14.60
CA VAL A 108 18.14 -3.13 -13.72
C VAL A 108 19.55 -3.14 -14.34
N LYS A 109 20.54 -2.93 -13.49
CA LYS A 109 21.97 -3.03 -13.86
C LYS A 109 22.57 -4.24 -13.17
N ARG A 110 23.38 -5.01 -13.91
CA ARG A 110 24.12 -6.18 -13.43
C ARG A 110 25.55 -5.79 -13.10
N LEU A 111 26.04 -6.17 -11.95
CA LEU A 111 27.37 -5.87 -11.46
C LEU A 111 28.04 -7.16 -10.93
N PRO A 112 29.39 -7.33 -11.05
CA PRO A 112 30.07 -8.37 -10.30
C PRO A 112 29.80 -8.17 -8.80
N ASP A 113 29.43 -9.24 -8.08
CA ASP A 113 29.34 -9.22 -6.63
C ASP A 113 30.74 -9.18 -6.00
N ALA A 114 30.83 -8.66 -4.78
CA ALA A 114 32.05 -8.61 -4.00
C ALA A 114 32.62 -10.02 -3.67
N ASP A 115 31.76 -11.06 -3.70
CA ASP A 115 32.18 -12.46 -3.52
C ASP A 115 32.91 -13.07 -4.73
N GLY A 116 32.91 -12.37 -5.87
CA GLY A 116 33.57 -12.81 -7.10
C GLY A 116 32.87 -13.97 -7.83
N MET A 117 31.75 -14.47 -7.33
CA MET A 117 31.04 -15.64 -7.89
C MET A 117 29.65 -15.28 -8.41
N ARG A 118 28.92 -14.38 -7.76
CA ARG A 118 27.57 -13.99 -8.12
C ARG A 118 27.53 -12.72 -8.98
N THR A 119 26.40 -12.49 -9.60
CA THR A 119 26.10 -11.23 -10.28
C THR A 119 25.03 -10.50 -9.51
N GLU A 120 25.44 -9.38 -8.88
CA GLU A 120 24.53 -8.47 -8.19
C GLU A 120 23.62 -7.77 -9.20
N ILE A 121 22.37 -7.55 -8.83
CA ILE A 121 21.45 -6.69 -9.55
C ILE A 121 21.06 -5.49 -8.70
N VAL A 122 21.13 -4.30 -9.33
CA VAL A 122 20.81 -3.01 -8.70
C VAL A 122 19.86 -2.22 -9.57
N CYS A 123 19.08 -1.34 -8.95
CA CYS A 123 18.28 -0.36 -9.69
C CYS A 123 19.20 0.52 -10.53
N ASN A 124 19.01 0.54 -11.85
CA ASN A 124 19.86 1.31 -12.75
C ASN A 124 19.79 2.82 -12.51
N GLN A 125 18.66 3.31 -11.95
CA GLN A 125 18.42 4.74 -11.69
C GLN A 125 19.14 5.24 -10.43
N CYS A 126 19.10 4.48 -9.31
CA CYS A 126 19.55 4.96 -8.01
C CYS A 126 20.63 4.08 -7.35
N GLY A 127 21.00 2.96 -7.97
CA GLY A 127 21.99 2.03 -7.43
C GLY A 127 21.52 1.20 -6.22
N ALA A 128 20.23 1.23 -5.87
CA ALA A 128 19.68 0.42 -4.77
C ALA A 128 19.91 -1.06 -5.05
N HIS A 129 20.43 -1.78 -4.05
CA HIS A 129 20.59 -3.23 -4.12
C HIS A 129 19.24 -3.92 -4.24
N LEU A 130 19.08 -4.82 -5.21
CA LEU A 130 17.86 -5.58 -5.44
C LEU A 130 18.02 -7.06 -5.04
N GLY A 131 19.17 -7.64 -5.32
CA GLY A 131 19.46 -9.06 -5.13
C GLY A 131 20.51 -9.55 -6.13
N HIS A 132 20.28 -10.74 -6.72
CA HIS A 132 21.20 -11.37 -7.66
C HIS A 132 20.50 -11.96 -8.85
N VAL A 133 21.19 -12.08 -9.98
CA VAL A 133 20.70 -12.78 -11.16
C VAL A 133 21.44 -14.09 -11.37
N PHE A 134 20.69 -15.12 -11.73
CA PHE A 134 21.16 -16.47 -12.04
C PHE A 134 20.73 -16.84 -13.46
N LEU A 135 21.57 -17.52 -14.20
CA LEU A 135 21.35 -17.88 -15.59
C LEU A 135 21.39 -19.39 -15.78
N ASN A 136 20.63 -19.89 -16.75
CA ASN A 136 20.64 -21.29 -17.18
C ASN A 136 20.23 -22.31 -16.09
N GLU A 137 19.32 -21.92 -15.20
CA GLU A 137 18.80 -22.81 -14.16
C GLU A 137 17.56 -23.62 -14.61
N GLY A 138 17.03 -23.37 -15.80
CA GLY A 138 15.95 -24.19 -16.40
C GLY A 138 14.55 -23.92 -15.85
N PHE A 139 14.31 -22.82 -15.15
CA PHE A 139 12.98 -22.51 -14.61
C PHE A 139 12.00 -22.02 -15.67
N THR A 140 12.48 -21.20 -16.62
CA THR A 140 11.67 -20.63 -17.71
C THR A 140 12.45 -20.66 -19.01
N ASP A 141 11.77 -20.46 -20.14
CA ASP A 141 12.40 -20.41 -21.46
C ASP A 141 13.42 -19.28 -21.60
N LYS A 142 13.26 -18.18 -20.82
CA LYS A 142 14.20 -17.04 -20.78
C LYS A 142 15.54 -17.37 -20.11
N GLN A 143 15.66 -18.52 -19.46
CA GLN A 143 16.88 -19.01 -18.79
C GLN A 143 17.51 -17.97 -17.85
N THR A 144 16.70 -17.07 -17.28
CA THR A 144 17.11 -16.00 -16.41
C THR A 144 16.24 -16.01 -15.16
N ARG A 145 16.86 -15.85 -14.00
CA ARG A 145 16.15 -15.66 -12.73
C ARG A 145 16.76 -14.50 -11.96
N HIS A 146 16.04 -13.40 -11.90
CA HIS A 146 16.29 -12.32 -10.95
C HIS A 146 15.72 -12.73 -9.60
N CYS A 147 16.59 -13.03 -8.62
CA CYS A 147 16.23 -13.33 -7.24
C CYS A 147 16.27 -12.02 -6.45
N VAL A 148 15.09 -11.49 -6.09
CA VAL A 148 14.97 -10.12 -5.61
C VAL A 148 14.48 -10.08 -4.16
N ASN A 149 15.11 -9.26 -3.31
CA ASN A 149 14.61 -9.00 -1.97
C ASN A 149 13.27 -8.26 -2.04
N SER A 150 12.23 -8.77 -1.39
CA SER A 150 10.92 -8.09 -1.35
C SER A 150 11.04 -6.68 -0.79
N ILE A 151 11.86 -6.51 0.25
CA ILE A 151 12.09 -5.24 0.92
C ILE A 151 12.71 -4.17 0.01
N SER A 152 13.36 -4.58 -1.10
CA SER A 152 13.93 -3.66 -2.09
C SER A 152 12.90 -3.10 -3.09
N MET A 153 11.65 -3.58 -3.03
CA MET A 153 10.58 -3.21 -3.94
C MET A 153 9.35 -2.66 -3.22
N LEU A 154 8.53 -1.92 -3.97
CA LEU A 154 7.13 -1.64 -3.70
C LEU A 154 6.30 -2.24 -4.82
N PHE A 155 5.11 -2.72 -4.51
CA PHE A 155 4.18 -3.21 -5.51
C PHE A 155 3.11 -2.16 -5.80
N VAL A 156 2.97 -1.78 -7.06
CA VAL A 156 1.92 -0.90 -7.57
C VAL A 156 0.98 -1.78 -8.40
N ALA A 157 -0.22 -2.02 -7.87
CA ALA A 157 -1.22 -2.78 -8.61
C ALA A 157 -1.67 -2.01 -9.85
N ASP A 158 -1.92 -2.73 -10.95
CA ASP A 158 -2.58 -2.12 -12.11
C ASP A 158 -3.99 -1.69 -11.70
N GLU A 159 -4.42 -0.53 -12.18
CA GLU A 159 -5.83 -0.14 -12.05
C GLU A 159 -6.68 -1.14 -12.83
N ILE A 160 -7.53 -1.87 -12.13
CA ILE A 160 -8.53 -2.72 -12.79
C ILE A 160 -9.73 -1.82 -13.10
N PRO A 161 -10.01 -1.53 -14.36
CA PRO A 161 -11.16 -0.70 -14.72
C PRO A 161 -12.44 -1.22 -14.07
N ASN A 162 -13.29 -0.31 -13.60
CA ASN A 162 -14.56 -0.62 -12.96
C ASN A 162 -14.46 -1.40 -11.63
N THR A 163 -13.42 -1.19 -10.84
CA THR A 163 -13.38 -1.74 -9.48
C THR A 163 -13.56 -0.66 -8.41
N ASP A 164 -14.08 -1.09 -7.25
CA ASP A 164 -14.08 -0.32 -6.01
C ASP A 164 -13.49 -1.19 -4.89
N THR A 165 -13.13 -0.56 -3.78
CA THR A 165 -12.50 -1.21 -2.63
C THR A 165 -13.31 -0.96 -1.36
N ALA A 166 -13.58 -2.03 -0.61
CA ALA A 166 -14.22 -2.00 0.69
C ALA A 166 -13.27 -2.54 1.77
N TYR A 167 -13.41 -2.02 3.00
CA TYR A 167 -12.63 -2.47 4.16
C TYR A 167 -13.56 -2.88 5.29
N PHE A 168 -13.47 -4.14 5.71
CA PHE A 168 -14.35 -4.75 6.70
C PHE A 168 -13.56 -5.42 7.83
N SER A 169 -13.96 -5.11 9.06
CA SER A 169 -13.52 -5.79 10.27
C SER A 169 -14.72 -6.47 10.90
N SER A 170 -14.73 -7.79 10.98
CA SER A 170 -15.84 -8.57 11.52
C SER A 170 -15.37 -9.73 12.40
N GLY A 171 -14.35 -9.49 13.20
CA GLY A 171 -13.67 -10.53 13.99
C GLY A 171 -12.39 -11.01 13.32
N CYS A 172 -12.05 -12.28 13.47
CA CYS A 172 -10.89 -12.88 12.82
C CYS A 172 -10.96 -12.68 11.30
N PHE A 173 -9.98 -12.00 10.73
CA PHE A 173 -9.95 -11.66 9.30
C PHE A 173 -9.87 -12.89 8.38
N TRP A 174 -9.43 -14.04 8.86
CA TRP A 174 -9.49 -15.29 8.08
C TRP A 174 -10.93 -15.69 7.74
N GLY A 175 -11.84 -15.52 8.71
CA GLY A 175 -13.26 -15.80 8.53
C GLY A 175 -13.93 -14.78 7.62
N THR A 176 -13.61 -13.49 7.78
CA THR A 176 -14.07 -12.42 6.91
C THR A 176 -13.63 -12.67 5.47
N GLU A 177 -12.33 -12.90 5.25
CA GLU A 177 -11.75 -13.17 3.93
C GLU A 177 -12.42 -14.37 3.25
N PHE A 178 -12.65 -15.47 3.97
CA PHE A 178 -13.25 -16.69 3.44
C PHE A 178 -14.60 -16.46 2.75
N TYR A 179 -15.44 -15.60 3.32
CA TYR A 179 -16.76 -15.31 2.72
C TYR A 179 -16.65 -14.34 1.54
N PHE A 180 -15.81 -13.31 1.67
CA PHE A 180 -15.65 -12.33 0.59
C PHE A 180 -14.94 -12.88 -0.63
N MET A 181 -13.95 -13.75 -0.49
CA MET A 181 -13.28 -14.40 -1.62
C MET A 181 -14.24 -15.17 -2.52
N LYS A 182 -15.38 -15.67 -1.97
CA LYS A 182 -16.38 -16.46 -2.68
C LYS A 182 -17.56 -15.63 -3.20
N ALA A 183 -17.59 -14.35 -2.89
CA ALA A 183 -18.66 -13.46 -3.33
C ALA A 183 -18.53 -13.14 -4.81
N ASN A 184 -19.69 -13.07 -5.48
CA ASN A 184 -19.73 -12.71 -6.89
C ASN A 184 -19.10 -11.33 -7.12
N GLY A 185 -18.29 -11.20 -8.17
CA GLY A 185 -17.65 -9.94 -8.56
C GLY A 185 -16.43 -9.56 -7.73
N VAL A 186 -16.09 -10.25 -6.64
CA VAL A 186 -14.84 -9.99 -5.90
C VAL A 186 -13.65 -10.48 -6.72
N LYS A 187 -12.69 -9.58 -6.95
CA LYS A 187 -11.48 -9.85 -7.74
C LYS A 187 -10.35 -10.38 -6.87
N HIS A 188 -10.16 -9.78 -5.69
CA HIS A 188 -9.23 -10.29 -4.69
C HIS A 188 -9.55 -9.73 -3.30
N THR A 189 -8.98 -10.38 -2.30
CA THR A 189 -9.00 -9.96 -0.91
C THR A 189 -7.59 -9.89 -0.36
N THR A 190 -7.39 -9.06 0.65
CA THR A 190 -6.14 -8.98 1.40
C THR A 190 -6.49 -8.81 2.87
N VAL A 191 -5.90 -9.61 3.76
CA VAL A 191 -6.08 -9.42 5.20
C VAL A 191 -4.95 -8.58 5.78
N GLY A 192 -5.29 -7.75 6.77
CA GLY A 192 -4.35 -6.80 7.36
C GLY A 192 -4.94 -6.09 8.57
N PHE A 193 -4.43 -4.90 8.83
CA PHE A 193 -4.73 -4.11 10.03
C PHE A 193 -5.07 -2.66 9.64
N MET A 194 -6.09 -2.09 10.29
CA MET A 194 -6.49 -0.70 10.04
C MET A 194 -7.02 -0.04 11.33
N GLY A 195 -6.91 1.28 11.37
CA GLY A 195 -7.57 2.13 12.38
C GLY A 195 -6.81 2.34 13.67
N GLY A 196 -5.65 1.73 13.86
CA GLY A 196 -4.74 1.95 14.99
C GLY A 196 -3.71 3.06 14.74
N HIS A 197 -2.80 3.22 15.69
CA HIS A 197 -1.79 4.30 15.70
C HIS A 197 -0.36 3.82 15.43
N LEU A 198 -0.11 2.50 15.47
CA LEU A 198 1.22 1.93 15.22
C LEU A 198 1.45 1.80 13.72
N ASP A 199 2.53 2.38 13.22
CA ASP A 199 2.97 2.18 11.83
C ASP A 199 3.65 0.82 11.68
N HIS A 200 3.40 0.16 10.54
CA HIS A 200 3.95 -1.16 10.21
C HIS A 200 3.72 -2.23 11.31
N PRO A 201 2.49 -2.38 11.84
CA PRO A 201 2.23 -3.35 12.88
C PRO A 201 2.44 -4.78 12.36
N SER A 202 3.11 -5.62 13.14
CA SER A 202 3.07 -7.07 12.97
C SER A 202 1.80 -7.64 13.63
N TYR A 203 1.43 -8.87 13.26
CA TYR A 203 0.33 -9.59 13.93
C TYR A 203 0.55 -9.68 15.45
N LYS A 204 1.80 -9.92 15.87
CA LYS A 204 2.15 -9.98 17.27
C LYS A 204 1.88 -8.67 18.02
N ASP A 205 2.16 -7.53 17.38
CA ASP A 205 1.89 -6.22 17.98
C ASP A 205 0.38 -6.00 18.13
N VAL A 206 -0.42 -6.35 17.13
CA VAL A 206 -1.88 -6.21 17.18
C VAL A 206 -2.49 -7.12 18.26
N CYS A 207 -1.96 -8.33 18.46
CA CYS A 207 -2.38 -9.24 19.52
C CYS A 207 -2.13 -8.70 20.93
N THR A 208 -1.29 -7.69 21.12
CA THR A 208 -1.14 -7.02 22.43
C THR A 208 -2.37 -6.20 22.82
N GLN A 209 -3.27 -5.93 21.88
CA GLN A 209 -4.48 -5.09 22.03
C GLN A 209 -4.18 -3.61 22.38
N THR A 210 -2.94 -3.18 22.25
CA THR A 210 -2.53 -1.80 22.59
C THR A 210 -2.36 -0.91 21.37
N THR A 211 -2.32 -1.47 20.16
CA THR A 211 -2.06 -0.71 18.92
C THR A 211 -3.28 0.04 18.40
N GLY A 212 -4.49 -0.31 18.86
CA GLY A 212 -5.75 0.23 18.36
C GLY A 212 -6.16 -0.26 16.97
N HIS A 213 -5.35 -1.12 16.34
CA HIS A 213 -5.68 -1.73 15.06
C HIS A 213 -6.76 -2.81 15.20
N LEU A 214 -7.63 -2.87 14.19
CA LEU A 214 -8.57 -3.96 13.98
C LEU A 214 -8.03 -4.90 12.91
N GLU A 215 -8.30 -6.20 13.04
CA GLU A 215 -8.14 -7.14 11.95
C GLU A 215 -9.14 -6.77 10.85
N THR A 216 -8.63 -6.45 9.68
CA THR A 216 -9.39 -5.86 8.58
C THR A 216 -9.13 -6.63 7.30
N THR A 217 -10.19 -6.87 6.53
CA THR A 217 -10.11 -7.41 5.17
C THR A 217 -10.34 -6.31 4.16
N GLU A 218 -9.38 -6.08 3.28
CA GLU A 218 -9.53 -5.31 2.05
C GLU A 218 -10.22 -6.20 1.02
N VAL A 219 -11.28 -5.70 0.39
CA VAL A 219 -12.06 -6.40 -0.64
C VAL A 219 -12.11 -5.53 -1.88
N VAL A 220 -11.47 -5.97 -2.96
CA VAL A 220 -11.55 -5.32 -4.28
C VAL A 220 -12.56 -6.07 -5.14
N PHE A 221 -13.58 -5.36 -5.63
CA PHE A 221 -14.68 -5.95 -6.37
C PHE A 221 -14.99 -5.18 -7.66
N ASP A 222 -15.52 -5.90 -8.65
CA ASP A 222 -15.91 -5.39 -9.95
C ASP A 222 -17.31 -4.73 -9.85
N THR A 223 -17.35 -3.42 -10.04
CA THR A 223 -18.58 -2.63 -9.95
C THR A 223 -19.58 -2.90 -11.07
N THR A 224 -19.16 -3.64 -12.12
CA THR A 224 -20.07 -4.10 -13.17
C THR A 224 -20.76 -5.44 -12.82
N ALA A 225 -20.20 -6.21 -11.89
CA ALA A 225 -20.69 -7.53 -11.49
C ALA A 225 -21.37 -7.53 -10.12
N THR A 226 -21.03 -6.58 -9.24
CA THR A 226 -21.58 -6.45 -7.89
C THR A 226 -21.50 -5.01 -7.42
N SER A 227 -22.02 -4.72 -6.24
CA SER A 227 -22.07 -3.37 -5.68
C SER A 227 -21.52 -3.32 -4.25
N TYR A 228 -21.15 -2.13 -3.79
CA TYR A 228 -20.81 -1.91 -2.38
C TYR A 228 -21.98 -2.25 -1.44
N ASP A 229 -23.23 -2.04 -1.89
CA ASP A 229 -24.46 -2.43 -1.16
C ASP A 229 -24.49 -3.96 -0.91
N ASP A 230 -24.13 -4.77 -1.93
CA ASP A 230 -24.04 -6.23 -1.78
C ASP A 230 -22.92 -6.64 -0.84
N MET A 231 -21.78 -5.94 -0.86
CA MET A 231 -20.66 -6.19 0.05
C MET A 231 -21.04 -5.88 1.50
N VAL A 232 -21.73 -4.77 1.76
CA VAL A 232 -22.22 -4.41 3.11
C VAL A 232 -23.28 -5.41 3.59
N ARG A 233 -24.16 -5.88 2.71
CA ARG A 233 -25.12 -6.93 3.05
C ARG A 233 -24.41 -8.21 3.48
N LEU A 234 -23.46 -8.69 2.68
CA LEU A 234 -22.67 -9.88 3.00
C LEU A 234 -21.92 -9.74 4.33
N PHE A 235 -21.35 -8.55 4.59
CA PHE A 235 -20.71 -8.26 5.86
C PHE A 235 -21.63 -8.54 7.06
N PHE A 236 -22.85 -7.97 7.07
CA PHE A 236 -23.79 -8.17 8.16
C PHE A 236 -24.36 -9.59 8.22
N GLU A 237 -24.42 -10.32 7.11
CA GLU A 237 -24.96 -11.68 7.03
C GLU A 237 -23.93 -12.77 7.42
N THR A 238 -22.65 -12.41 7.66
CA THR A 238 -21.58 -13.39 7.91
C THR A 238 -21.00 -13.37 9.32
N HIS A 239 -21.39 -12.41 10.17
CA HIS A 239 -20.91 -12.32 11.55
C HIS A 239 -22.00 -11.82 12.53
N ASP A 240 -21.72 -11.90 13.81
CA ASP A 240 -22.61 -11.33 14.84
C ASP A 240 -22.25 -9.84 15.05
N PHE A 241 -22.95 -8.97 14.33
CA PHE A 241 -22.81 -7.52 14.41
C PHE A 241 -23.34 -6.90 15.72
N THR A 242 -23.87 -7.72 16.65
CA THR A 242 -24.36 -7.25 17.97
C THR A 242 -23.36 -7.47 19.09
N GLN A 243 -22.32 -8.28 18.86
CA GLN A 243 -21.29 -8.56 19.86
C GLN A 243 -20.36 -7.35 20.04
N THR A 244 -20.15 -6.93 21.30
CA THR A 244 -19.43 -5.67 21.62
C THR A 244 -17.97 -5.86 22.01
N ASN A 245 -17.50 -7.07 22.22
CA ASN A 245 -16.16 -7.38 22.77
C ASN A 245 -15.31 -8.30 21.89
N GLY A 246 -15.77 -8.59 20.67
CA GLY A 246 -15.10 -9.49 19.74
C GLY A 246 -16.07 -10.12 18.74
N GLN A 247 -15.77 -11.35 18.29
CA GLN A 247 -16.60 -12.12 17.38
C GLN A 247 -16.56 -13.60 17.72
N GLY A 248 -17.72 -14.16 18.10
CA GLY A 248 -17.80 -15.54 18.56
C GLY A 248 -16.88 -15.78 19.77
N PRO A 249 -15.99 -16.78 19.73
CA PRO A 249 -15.04 -17.05 20.79
C PRO A 249 -13.82 -16.12 20.79
N ASP A 250 -13.59 -15.37 19.70
CA ASP A 250 -12.44 -14.47 19.57
C ASP A 250 -12.74 -13.16 20.28
N ILE A 251 -12.19 -12.99 21.49
CA ILE A 251 -12.40 -11.84 22.35
C ILE A 251 -11.17 -10.92 22.30
N GLY A 252 -11.40 -9.64 22.05
CA GLY A 252 -10.34 -8.64 22.02
C GLY A 252 -10.66 -7.47 21.11
N GLN A 253 -9.94 -6.35 21.32
CA GLN A 253 -10.16 -5.11 20.57
C GLN A 253 -9.97 -5.30 19.06
N GLN A 254 -8.99 -6.11 18.65
CA GLN A 254 -8.69 -6.37 17.24
C GLN A 254 -9.83 -7.09 16.50
N TYR A 255 -10.75 -7.74 17.21
CA TYR A 255 -11.86 -8.52 16.65
C TYR A 255 -13.19 -7.77 16.64
N LEU A 256 -13.20 -6.47 16.91
CA LEU A 256 -14.43 -5.68 16.89
C LEU A 256 -14.99 -5.51 15.48
N SER A 257 -16.31 -5.41 15.40
CA SER A 257 -17.02 -5.14 14.14
C SER A 257 -16.88 -3.68 13.72
N CYS A 258 -16.38 -3.44 12.49
CA CYS A 258 -16.22 -2.09 11.93
C CYS A 258 -16.29 -2.11 10.40
N ILE A 259 -16.94 -1.09 9.83
CA ILE A 259 -16.85 -0.76 8.42
C ILE A 259 -15.99 0.50 8.29
N PHE A 260 -14.91 0.43 7.51
CA PHE A 260 -14.08 1.58 7.18
C PHE A 260 -14.46 2.09 5.79
N TYR A 261 -15.12 3.25 5.74
CA TYR A 261 -15.59 3.85 4.48
C TYR A 261 -14.52 4.74 3.83
N THR A 262 -14.41 4.69 2.51
CA THR A 262 -13.45 5.49 1.72
C THR A 262 -14.05 6.82 1.23
N ASN A 263 -15.38 6.93 1.20
CA ASN A 263 -16.11 8.09 0.72
C ASN A 263 -17.51 8.16 1.34
N ASP A 264 -18.23 9.28 1.09
CA ASP A 264 -19.56 9.51 1.64
C ASP A 264 -20.63 8.55 1.06
N ILE A 265 -20.48 8.04 -0.16
CA ILE A 265 -21.40 7.07 -0.74
C ILE A 265 -21.33 5.77 0.06
N GLN A 266 -20.13 5.25 0.31
CA GLN A 266 -19.91 4.06 1.13
C GLN A 266 -20.43 4.27 2.56
N LYS A 267 -20.14 5.43 3.16
CA LYS A 267 -20.66 5.79 4.48
C LYS A 267 -22.16 5.73 4.55
N ASN A 268 -22.86 6.36 3.60
CA ASN A 268 -24.31 6.42 3.59
C ASN A 268 -24.96 5.04 3.37
N ILE A 269 -24.35 4.20 2.52
CA ILE A 269 -24.81 2.81 2.34
C ILE A 269 -24.64 2.01 3.63
N ALA A 270 -23.47 2.07 4.27
CA ALA A 270 -23.24 1.36 5.53
C ALA A 270 -24.19 1.83 6.64
N GLN A 271 -24.40 3.14 6.77
CA GLN A 271 -25.33 3.72 7.75
C GLN A 271 -26.76 3.25 7.50
N LYS A 272 -27.24 3.22 6.25
CA LYS A 272 -28.56 2.69 5.86
C LYS A 272 -28.78 1.27 6.42
N TYR A 273 -27.77 0.38 6.32
CA TYR A 273 -27.88 -0.98 6.84
C TYR A 273 -27.93 -1.03 8.38
N ILE A 274 -27.11 -0.20 9.05
CA ILE A 274 -27.16 -0.04 10.52
C ILE A 274 -28.58 0.41 10.95
N ASP A 275 -29.15 1.38 10.25
CA ASP A 275 -30.48 1.92 10.56
C ASP A 275 -31.57 0.86 10.35
N ILE A 276 -31.50 0.08 9.24
CA ILE A 276 -32.44 -1.04 8.98
C ILE A 276 -32.36 -2.09 10.10
N LEU A 277 -31.15 -2.47 10.52
CA LEU A 277 -30.98 -3.46 11.59
C LEU A 277 -31.47 -2.93 12.94
N THR A 278 -31.22 -1.67 13.24
CA THR A 278 -31.70 -1.00 14.44
C THR A 278 -33.24 -0.94 14.45
N ALA A 279 -33.86 -0.60 13.31
CA ALA A 279 -35.32 -0.61 13.17
C ALA A 279 -35.92 -2.02 13.32
N LYS A 280 -35.17 -3.08 12.97
CA LYS A 280 -35.56 -4.48 13.23
C LYS A 280 -35.36 -4.90 14.71
N GLY A 281 -34.87 -4.00 15.58
CA GLY A 281 -34.68 -4.24 17.01
C GLY A 281 -33.31 -4.80 17.43
N TYR A 282 -32.34 -4.90 16.50
CA TYR A 282 -30.99 -5.31 16.84
C TYR A 282 -30.21 -4.17 17.53
N LYS A 283 -29.38 -4.53 18.51
CA LYS A 283 -28.38 -3.62 19.11
C LYS A 283 -27.09 -3.72 18.31
N VAL A 284 -27.01 -2.93 17.23
CA VAL A 284 -25.86 -2.97 16.33
C VAL A 284 -24.61 -2.42 17.04
N ALA A 285 -23.57 -3.24 17.17
CA ALA A 285 -22.28 -2.88 17.76
C ALA A 285 -21.23 -2.46 16.69
N THR A 286 -21.57 -2.65 15.40
CA THR A 286 -20.67 -2.30 14.30
C THR A 286 -20.34 -0.81 14.29
N MET A 287 -19.04 -0.49 14.35
CA MET A 287 -18.55 0.87 14.21
C MET A 287 -18.52 1.29 12.73
N LEU A 288 -18.73 2.59 12.48
CA LEU A 288 -18.56 3.20 11.16
C LEU A 288 -17.46 4.25 11.26
N ARG A 289 -16.31 4.01 10.62
CA ARG A 289 -15.13 4.85 10.70
C ARG A 289 -14.60 5.22 9.32
N PRO A 290 -13.98 6.41 9.12
CA PRO A 290 -13.26 6.70 7.90
C PRO A 290 -12.09 5.72 7.71
N ALA A 291 -11.85 5.30 6.47
CA ALA A 291 -10.70 4.47 6.15
C ALA A 291 -9.39 5.22 6.49
N ALA A 292 -8.46 4.49 7.07
CA ALA A 292 -7.12 4.93 7.38
C ALA A 292 -6.11 4.10 6.59
N ARG A 293 -4.82 4.25 6.87
CA ARG A 293 -3.82 3.42 6.22
C ARG A 293 -4.06 1.95 6.55
N PHE A 294 -4.15 1.13 5.50
CA PHE A 294 -4.22 -0.32 5.60
C PHE A 294 -2.81 -0.90 5.64
N TRP A 295 -2.56 -1.76 6.61
CA TRP A 295 -1.32 -2.47 6.79
C TRP A 295 -1.55 -3.95 6.51
N ARG A 296 -0.98 -4.46 5.42
CA ARG A 296 -1.13 -5.86 5.04
C ARG A 296 -0.50 -6.77 6.10
N ALA A 297 -1.23 -7.77 6.54
CA ALA A 297 -0.72 -8.80 7.44
C ALA A 297 0.25 -9.75 6.72
N GLU A 298 1.03 -10.49 7.49
CA GLU A 298 2.04 -11.42 7.01
C GLU A 298 1.46 -12.48 6.06
N ASN A 299 2.28 -13.01 5.17
CA ASN A 299 1.84 -13.89 4.08
C ASN A 299 1.10 -15.14 4.55
N TYR A 300 1.44 -15.69 5.72
CA TYR A 300 0.79 -16.89 6.25
C TYR A 300 -0.66 -16.66 6.69
N HIS A 301 -1.10 -15.40 6.81
CA HIS A 301 -2.48 -15.04 7.10
C HIS A 301 -3.36 -14.96 5.85
N GLN A 302 -2.77 -14.70 4.67
CA GLN A 302 -3.52 -14.51 3.44
C GLN A 302 -4.15 -15.82 2.97
N GLN A 303 -5.45 -15.80 2.65
CA GLN A 303 -6.20 -16.95 2.12
C GLN A 303 -6.11 -18.21 3.04
N TYR A 304 -6.08 -17.97 4.35
CA TYR A 304 -5.79 -19.00 5.35
C TYR A 304 -6.66 -20.25 5.20
N TYR A 305 -7.99 -20.09 5.14
CA TYR A 305 -8.91 -21.23 5.03
C TYR A 305 -8.90 -21.89 3.65
N GLU A 306 -8.51 -21.19 2.60
CA GLU A 306 -8.30 -21.79 1.28
C GLU A 306 -7.10 -22.75 1.29
N HIS A 307 -6.00 -22.32 1.89
CA HIS A 307 -4.80 -23.15 2.04
C HIS A 307 -5.01 -24.34 2.99
N LYS A 308 -5.86 -24.19 4.00
CA LYS A 308 -6.17 -25.26 4.97
C LYS A 308 -7.23 -26.24 4.48
N GLY A 309 -8.08 -25.86 3.54
CA GLY A 309 -9.23 -26.66 3.13
C GLY A 309 -10.33 -26.76 4.22
N GLU A 310 -10.36 -25.83 5.15
CA GLU A 310 -11.28 -25.80 6.30
C GLU A 310 -12.33 -24.70 6.17
N ARG A 311 -13.27 -24.65 7.12
CA ARG A 311 -14.28 -23.57 7.23
C ARG A 311 -14.08 -22.77 8.50
N PRO A 312 -14.41 -21.46 8.49
CA PRO A 312 -14.36 -20.62 9.70
C PRO A 312 -15.24 -21.17 10.82
N TYR A 313 -14.71 -21.14 12.04
CA TYR A 313 -15.47 -21.51 13.26
C TYR A 313 -16.19 -20.29 13.87
N CYS A 314 -15.68 -19.06 13.65
CA CYS A 314 -16.17 -17.82 14.24
C CYS A 314 -17.15 -17.04 13.35
N HIS A 315 -17.34 -17.46 12.09
CA HIS A 315 -18.24 -16.82 11.12
C HIS A 315 -19.27 -17.83 10.60
N LYS A 316 -20.49 -17.36 10.43
CA LYS A 316 -21.59 -18.16 9.86
C LYS A 316 -22.49 -17.25 9.02
N TYR A 317 -22.74 -17.66 7.79
CA TYR A 317 -23.73 -16.99 6.95
C TYR A 317 -25.14 -17.19 7.54
N THR A 318 -25.84 -16.09 7.73
CA THR A 318 -27.26 -16.06 8.16
C THR A 318 -27.96 -15.01 7.32
N LYS A 319 -28.94 -15.43 6.51
CA LYS A 319 -29.73 -14.49 5.70
C LYS A 319 -30.53 -13.55 6.60
N ILE A 320 -30.36 -12.24 6.42
CA ILE A 320 -31.00 -11.19 7.24
C ILE A 320 -31.84 -10.26 6.39
N PHE A 321 -31.40 -10.03 5.13
CA PHE A 321 -32.02 -9.09 4.18
C PHE A 321 -32.68 -9.80 3.00
#